data_c96aa789b716ce6f2914bcf8b0ac313c
#
_entry.id   c96aa789b716ce6f2914bcf8b0ac313c
#
_cell.length_a   1.000
_cell.length_b   1.000
_cell.length_c   1.000
_cell.angle_alpha   90.00
_cell.angle_beta   90.00
_cell.angle_gamma   90.00
#
_symmetry.space_group_name_H-M   'P 1'
#
loop_
_entity.id
_entity.type
_entity.pdbx_description
1 polymer ?
#
loop_
_entity_poly.entity_id
_entity_poly.type
_entity_poly.pdbx_seq_one_letter_code
_entity_poly.pdbx_strand_id
1 'polypeptide(L)'
;MSTLVPANPAAVTVFANPTPNILTLSVPFLRFGRIPIGGRATVARLLNGSLAVFSPIALTPAVRSAVNGLGGDVRYIIAPDIEHHLFLSAWKSAFPDAQLIGIDGLPEKRAAAAAAQAKSPAPADSDSDPQITDIPFAAVFTAANKKTLSIDAPFDESFNYEYVDGHGNKELVFLHKADRALIQADLIFNLPATEQYSKAPEELAQKTSGLLYKIFSSFTHTDPAHITLPHVWQYYVTCKNRESYTESVRRIATWDFDTIIPCHGDVIKGNGKECFTSVMQWFLDSKSKAS
;
A
#
# COMPACT_ATOMS: atom_id res chain seq x y z
N MET A 1 -22.29 -6.01 -9.06
CA MET A 1 -21.23 -5.03 -9.41
C MET A 1 -20.25 -4.99 -8.27
N SER A 2 -18.96 -5.16 -8.55
CA SER A 2 -17.94 -5.02 -7.52
C SER A 2 -17.88 -3.56 -7.08
N THR A 3 -18.10 -3.30 -5.79
CA THR A 3 -17.98 -1.95 -5.19
C THR A 3 -16.55 -1.66 -4.71
N LEU A 4 -15.60 -2.54 -5.02
CA LEU A 4 -14.22 -2.45 -4.57
C LEU A 4 -13.41 -1.39 -5.31
N VAL A 5 -13.83 -1.04 -6.53
CA VAL A 5 -13.16 -0.06 -7.39
C VAL A 5 -14.16 1.06 -7.71
N PRO A 6 -13.75 2.36 -7.68
CA PRO A 6 -14.68 3.43 -8.05
C PRO A 6 -15.19 3.23 -9.48
N ALA A 7 -16.49 3.40 -9.70
CA ALA A 7 -17.12 3.25 -11.02
C ALA A 7 -16.57 4.26 -12.06
N ASN A 8 -16.06 5.41 -11.59
CA ASN A 8 -15.41 6.42 -12.43
C ASN A 8 -14.10 6.90 -11.76
N PRO A 9 -13.01 6.13 -11.84
CA PRO A 9 -11.74 6.49 -11.21
C PRO A 9 -11.17 7.82 -11.72
N ALA A 10 -11.41 8.18 -12.98
CA ALA A 10 -10.91 9.45 -13.54
C ALA A 10 -11.50 10.68 -12.85
N ALA A 11 -12.77 10.63 -12.43
CA ALA A 11 -13.44 11.74 -11.77
C ALA A 11 -13.08 11.90 -10.29
N VAL A 12 -12.73 10.79 -9.62
CA VAL A 12 -12.56 10.77 -8.16
C VAL A 12 -11.10 10.66 -7.71
N THR A 13 -10.15 10.50 -8.63
CA THR A 13 -8.72 10.44 -8.24
C THR A 13 -8.25 11.82 -7.74
N VAL A 14 -7.63 11.81 -6.58
CA VAL A 14 -6.97 12.95 -5.96
C VAL A 14 -5.46 12.80 -6.13
N PHE A 15 -4.82 13.86 -6.60
CA PHE A 15 -3.37 13.92 -6.84
C PHE A 15 -2.76 14.82 -5.79
N ALA A 16 -1.69 14.38 -5.14
CA ALA A 16 -0.93 15.19 -4.19
C ALA A 16 0.57 14.84 -4.24
N ASN A 17 1.40 15.82 -3.89
CA ASN A 17 2.83 15.62 -3.71
C ASN A 17 3.16 15.81 -2.22
N PRO A 18 3.11 14.75 -1.41
CA PRO A 18 3.43 14.85 0.02
C PRO A 18 4.88 15.29 0.26
N THR A 19 5.79 14.91 -0.63
CA THR A 19 7.23 15.24 -0.61
C THR A 19 7.72 15.53 -2.03
N PRO A 20 8.93 16.08 -2.24
CA PRO A 20 9.41 16.51 -3.55
C PRO A 20 9.50 15.41 -4.62
N ASN A 21 9.80 14.18 -4.21
CA ASN A 21 9.98 13.06 -5.14
C ASN A 21 8.84 12.06 -5.12
N ILE A 22 7.74 12.34 -4.39
CA ILE A 22 6.62 11.41 -4.28
C ILE A 22 5.33 12.06 -4.74
N LEU A 23 4.61 11.33 -5.60
CA LEU A 23 3.25 11.61 -6.04
C LEU A 23 2.33 10.56 -5.44
N THR A 24 1.25 10.97 -4.79
CA THR A 24 0.17 10.09 -4.34
C THR A 24 -1.05 10.22 -5.23
N LEU A 25 -1.68 9.08 -5.49
CA LEU A 25 -2.87 8.92 -6.34
C LEU A 25 -3.94 8.26 -5.47
N SER A 26 -4.82 9.08 -4.91
CA SER A 26 -5.79 8.66 -3.89
C SER A 26 -7.19 8.53 -4.47
N VAL A 27 -7.89 7.46 -4.08
CA VAL A 27 -9.26 7.15 -4.55
C VAL A 27 -10.15 6.70 -3.39
N PRO A 28 -11.47 6.89 -3.47
CA PRO A 28 -12.41 6.23 -2.57
C PRO A 28 -12.31 4.71 -2.73
N PHE A 29 -12.32 3.99 -1.61
CA PHE A 29 -12.34 2.54 -1.59
C PHE A 29 -13.15 2.02 -0.42
N LEU A 30 -13.98 0.99 -0.64
CA LEU A 30 -14.81 0.37 0.38
C LEU A 30 -14.32 -1.05 0.68
N ARG A 31 -13.75 -1.26 1.87
CA ARG A 31 -13.45 -2.62 2.32
C ARG A 31 -14.76 -3.41 2.46
N PHE A 32 -14.79 -4.60 1.88
CA PHE A 32 -15.99 -5.45 1.80
C PHE A 32 -17.22 -4.73 1.22
N GLY A 33 -17.01 -3.69 0.39
CA GLY A 33 -18.10 -2.89 -0.18
C GLY A 33 -18.86 -2.02 0.84
N ARG A 34 -18.39 -1.90 2.09
CA ARG A 34 -19.12 -1.27 3.20
C ARG A 34 -18.33 -0.25 4.00
N ILE A 35 -17.06 -0.53 4.32
CA ILE A 35 -16.24 0.30 5.21
C ILE A 35 -15.37 1.23 4.35
N PRO A 36 -15.58 2.56 4.43
CA PRO A 36 -14.86 3.53 3.62
C PRO A 36 -13.45 3.77 4.18
N ILE A 37 -12.46 3.03 3.69
CA ILE A 37 -11.05 3.16 4.14
C ILE A 37 -10.17 3.95 3.17
N GLY A 38 -10.68 4.24 1.96
CA GLY A 38 -9.87 4.84 0.88
C GLY A 38 -8.87 3.86 0.28
N GLY A 39 -8.23 4.26 -0.81
CA GLY A 39 -7.14 3.54 -1.46
C GLY A 39 -6.12 4.53 -2.02
N ARG A 40 -4.86 4.13 -2.10
CA ARG A 40 -3.79 5.01 -2.60
C ARG A 40 -2.72 4.22 -3.32
N ALA A 41 -2.37 4.68 -4.55
CA ALA A 41 -1.09 4.35 -5.14
C ALA A 41 -0.07 5.44 -4.78
N THR A 42 1.18 5.04 -4.59
CA THR A 42 2.31 5.94 -4.39
C THR A 42 3.29 5.77 -5.53
N VAL A 43 3.71 6.87 -6.15
CA VAL A 43 4.75 6.90 -7.18
C VAL A 43 5.93 7.65 -6.61
N ALA A 44 7.08 6.99 -6.52
CA ALA A 44 8.30 7.60 -5.99
C ALA A 44 9.38 7.65 -7.06
N ARG A 45 10.10 8.77 -7.15
CA ARG A 45 11.24 8.95 -8.06
C ARG A 45 12.52 8.55 -7.35
N LEU A 46 13.25 7.61 -7.96
CA LEU A 46 14.53 7.12 -7.51
C LEU A 46 15.65 8.16 -7.73
N LEU A 47 16.80 7.93 -7.12
CA LEU A 47 17.97 8.81 -7.27
C LEU A 47 18.46 8.93 -8.72
N ASN A 48 18.29 7.88 -9.53
CA ASN A 48 18.63 7.87 -10.97
C ASN A 48 17.54 8.51 -11.86
N GLY A 49 16.43 8.99 -11.28
CA GLY A 49 15.31 9.61 -11.98
C GLY A 49 14.21 8.65 -12.46
N SER A 50 14.42 7.34 -12.41
CA SER A 50 13.36 6.36 -12.72
C SER A 50 12.28 6.34 -11.63
N LEU A 51 11.15 5.68 -11.91
CA LEU A 51 9.99 5.66 -11.03
C LEU A 51 9.67 4.26 -10.51
N ALA A 52 9.27 4.20 -9.24
CA ALA A 52 8.65 3.04 -8.60
C ALA A 52 7.19 3.34 -8.25
N VAL A 53 6.29 2.42 -8.58
CA VAL A 53 4.84 2.53 -8.32
C VAL A 53 4.44 1.46 -7.31
N PHE A 54 3.89 1.88 -6.19
CA PHE A 54 3.43 1.02 -5.09
C PHE A 54 1.90 0.99 -5.07
N SER A 55 1.30 -0.20 -4.89
CA SER A 55 -0.16 -0.37 -4.80
C SER A 55 -0.92 0.30 -5.95
N PRO A 56 -0.63 -0.01 -7.22
CA PRO A 56 -1.18 0.72 -8.36
C PRO A 56 -2.72 0.74 -8.35
N ILE A 57 -3.28 1.91 -8.68
CA ILE A 57 -4.72 2.14 -8.93
C ILE A 57 -5.01 2.13 -10.44
N ALA A 58 -6.26 2.37 -10.85
CA ALA A 58 -6.62 2.44 -12.26
C ALA A 58 -5.77 3.46 -13.04
N LEU A 59 -5.16 3.02 -14.13
CA LEU A 59 -4.28 3.84 -14.98
C LEU A 59 -5.10 4.67 -15.96
N THR A 60 -5.75 5.71 -15.47
CA THR A 60 -6.50 6.66 -16.31
C THR A 60 -5.55 7.58 -17.08
N PRO A 61 -6.02 8.27 -18.14
CA PRO A 61 -5.20 9.26 -18.87
C PRO A 61 -4.62 10.34 -17.93
N ALA A 62 -5.39 10.80 -16.93
CA ALA A 62 -4.93 11.78 -15.96
C ALA A 62 -3.83 11.21 -15.04
N VAL A 63 -3.96 9.97 -14.58
CA VAL A 63 -2.91 9.26 -13.81
C VAL A 63 -1.65 9.12 -14.65
N ARG A 64 -1.77 8.68 -15.91
CA ARG A 64 -0.62 8.56 -16.82
C ARG A 64 0.07 9.90 -17.06
N SER A 65 -0.70 10.97 -17.25
CA SER A 65 -0.16 12.32 -17.40
C SER A 65 0.62 12.78 -16.16
N ALA A 66 0.09 12.52 -14.96
CA ALA A 66 0.74 12.88 -13.70
C ALA A 66 2.06 12.09 -13.50
N VAL A 67 2.07 10.79 -13.82
CA VAL A 67 3.28 9.94 -13.79
C VAL A 67 4.33 10.46 -14.78
N ASN A 68 3.91 10.83 -16.00
CA ASN A 68 4.80 11.42 -17.00
C ASN A 68 5.39 12.76 -16.51
N GLY A 69 4.58 13.58 -15.82
CA GLY A 69 5.03 14.82 -15.20
C GLY A 69 6.09 14.64 -14.10
N LEU A 70 6.11 13.47 -13.45
CA LEU A 70 7.13 13.12 -12.45
C LEU A 70 8.43 12.57 -13.08
N GLY A 71 8.42 12.23 -14.38
CA GLY A 71 9.58 11.70 -15.10
C GLY A 71 9.22 10.61 -16.10
N GLY A 72 8.17 9.84 -15.88
CA GLY A 72 7.57 8.88 -16.83
C GLY A 72 8.28 7.54 -17.00
N ASP A 73 9.55 7.38 -16.57
CA ASP A 73 10.31 6.12 -16.68
C ASP A 73 9.98 5.17 -15.53
N VAL A 74 8.83 4.50 -15.62
CA VAL A 74 8.41 3.50 -14.62
C VAL A 74 9.22 2.23 -14.79
N ARG A 75 10.09 1.95 -13.84
CA ARG A 75 10.97 0.77 -13.83
C ARG A 75 10.55 -0.30 -12.84
N TYR A 76 9.73 0.06 -11.84
CA TYR A 76 9.28 -0.88 -10.83
C TYR A 76 7.78 -0.70 -10.55
N ILE A 77 7.07 -1.82 -10.49
CA ILE A 77 5.66 -1.90 -10.13
C ILE A 77 5.54 -2.88 -8.98
N ILE A 78 5.09 -2.42 -7.83
CA ILE A 78 5.14 -3.16 -6.58
C ILE A 78 3.73 -3.45 -6.07
N ALA A 79 3.44 -4.74 -5.83
CA ALA A 79 2.34 -5.16 -4.97
C ALA A 79 2.92 -5.39 -3.57
N PRO A 80 2.71 -4.47 -2.62
CA PRO A 80 3.36 -4.55 -1.33
C PRO A 80 2.82 -5.69 -0.45
N ASP A 81 1.64 -6.23 -0.74
CA ASP A 81 1.03 -7.34 0.00
C ASP A 81 0.14 -8.23 -0.90
N ILE A 82 -0.59 -9.16 -0.28
CA ILE A 82 -1.44 -10.13 -0.99
C ILE A 82 -2.74 -9.51 -1.55
N GLU A 83 -3.12 -8.28 -1.14
CA GLU A 83 -4.37 -7.63 -1.53
C GLU A 83 -4.18 -6.50 -2.56
N HIS A 84 -3.06 -5.76 -2.51
CA HIS A 84 -2.82 -4.56 -3.32
C HIS A 84 -2.22 -4.88 -4.71
N HIS A 85 -2.89 -5.75 -5.48
CA HIS A 85 -2.39 -6.28 -6.75
C HIS A 85 -3.33 -6.11 -7.95
N LEU A 86 -4.50 -5.48 -7.78
CA LEU A 86 -5.59 -5.49 -8.78
C LEU A 86 -5.17 -4.90 -10.13
N PHE A 87 -4.44 -3.81 -10.14
CA PHE A 87 -4.10 -3.09 -11.37
C PHE A 87 -2.70 -3.41 -11.93
N LEU A 88 -2.00 -4.41 -11.41
CA LEU A 88 -0.64 -4.77 -11.88
C LEU A 88 -0.61 -5.06 -13.39
N SER A 89 -1.63 -5.76 -13.92
CA SER A 89 -1.67 -6.11 -15.34
C SER A 89 -1.76 -4.89 -16.24
N ALA A 90 -2.64 -3.95 -15.90
CA ALA A 90 -2.81 -2.72 -16.67
C ALA A 90 -1.53 -1.87 -16.66
N TRP A 91 -0.89 -1.74 -15.50
CA TRP A 91 0.37 -1.00 -15.40
C TRP A 91 1.53 -1.70 -16.11
N LYS A 92 1.66 -3.04 -15.98
CA LYS A 92 2.69 -3.80 -16.70
C LYS A 92 2.51 -3.73 -18.21
N SER A 93 1.28 -3.77 -18.70
CA SER A 93 0.99 -3.58 -20.13
C SER A 93 1.38 -2.19 -20.63
N ALA A 94 1.16 -1.16 -19.81
CA ALA A 94 1.52 0.22 -20.15
C ALA A 94 3.02 0.53 -20.02
N PHE A 95 3.73 -0.22 -19.18
CA PHE A 95 5.16 -0.10 -18.90
C PHE A 95 5.82 -1.49 -18.98
N PRO A 96 6.00 -2.03 -20.20
CA PRO A 96 6.40 -3.42 -20.40
C PRO A 96 7.81 -3.75 -19.86
N ASP A 97 8.69 -2.76 -19.76
CA ASP A 97 10.06 -2.95 -19.23
C ASP A 97 10.12 -2.87 -17.69
N ALA A 98 9.02 -2.47 -17.02
CA ALA A 98 8.99 -2.37 -15.57
C ALA A 98 9.09 -3.76 -14.91
N GLN A 99 9.89 -3.87 -13.85
CA GLN A 99 10.01 -5.07 -13.04
C GLN A 99 8.81 -5.16 -12.08
N LEU A 100 8.16 -6.33 -12.03
CA LEU A 100 7.13 -6.61 -11.03
C LEU A 100 7.78 -7.16 -9.76
N ILE A 101 7.43 -6.55 -8.63
CA ILE A 101 7.90 -6.95 -7.30
C ILE A 101 6.70 -7.30 -6.43
N GLY A 102 6.80 -8.41 -5.72
CA GLY A 102 5.73 -8.88 -4.85
C GLY A 102 6.22 -9.82 -3.76
N ILE A 103 5.29 -10.55 -3.18
CA ILE A 103 5.51 -11.43 -2.04
C ILE A 103 5.08 -12.86 -2.35
N ASP A 104 5.51 -13.81 -1.52
CA ASP A 104 5.13 -15.22 -1.63
C ASP A 104 3.61 -15.43 -1.50
N GLY A 105 3.10 -16.32 -2.35
CA GLY A 105 1.67 -16.60 -2.50
C GLY A 105 0.94 -15.67 -3.47
N LEU A 106 1.51 -14.51 -3.82
CA LEU A 106 0.88 -13.58 -4.76
C LEU A 106 0.94 -14.06 -6.22
N PRO A 107 2.06 -14.62 -6.74
CA PRO A 107 2.08 -15.20 -8.07
C PRO A 107 1.00 -16.27 -8.26
N GLU A 108 0.86 -17.19 -7.31
CA GLU A 108 -0.13 -18.28 -7.35
C GLU A 108 -1.56 -17.74 -7.27
N LYS A 109 -1.81 -16.76 -6.39
CA LYS A 109 -3.13 -16.08 -6.28
C LYS A 109 -3.51 -15.44 -7.62
N ARG A 110 -2.57 -14.77 -8.29
CA ARG A 110 -2.83 -14.12 -9.58
C ARG A 110 -3.04 -15.11 -10.70
N ALA A 111 -2.23 -16.17 -10.80
CA ALA A 111 -2.41 -17.22 -11.78
C ALA A 111 -3.78 -17.89 -11.65
N ALA A 112 -4.22 -18.18 -10.42
CA ALA A 112 -5.55 -18.72 -10.16
C ALA A 112 -6.67 -17.75 -10.56
N ALA A 113 -6.52 -16.46 -10.27
CA ALA A 113 -7.49 -15.42 -10.63
C ALA A 113 -7.57 -15.22 -12.16
N ALA A 114 -6.43 -15.21 -12.87
CA ALA A 114 -6.37 -15.13 -14.32
C ALA A 114 -7.06 -16.33 -14.97
N ALA A 115 -6.81 -17.56 -14.46
CA ALA A 115 -7.46 -18.77 -14.95
C ALA A 115 -8.99 -18.77 -14.69
N ALA A 116 -9.43 -18.19 -13.58
CA ALA A 116 -10.86 -18.03 -13.28
C ALA A 116 -11.53 -17.01 -14.22
N GLN A 117 -10.90 -15.86 -14.46
CA GLN A 117 -11.40 -14.86 -15.41
C GLN A 117 -11.45 -15.37 -16.85
N ALA A 118 -10.48 -16.18 -17.29
CA ALA A 118 -10.49 -16.79 -18.61
C ALA A 118 -11.69 -17.72 -18.84
N LYS A 119 -12.19 -18.35 -17.78
CA LYS A 119 -13.39 -19.22 -17.83
C LYS A 119 -14.71 -18.45 -17.77
N SER A 120 -14.70 -17.25 -17.22
CA SER A 120 -15.87 -16.36 -17.10
C SER A 120 -15.44 -14.92 -17.34
N PRO A 121 -15.23 -14.52 -18.61
CA PRO A 121 -14.77 -13.19 -18.94
C PRO A 121 -15.82 -12.15 -18.50
N ALA A 122 -15.34 -11.09 -17.84
CA ALA A 122 -16.18 -9.93 -17.55
C ALA A 122 -16.66 -9.27 -18.85
N PRO A 123 -17.82 -8.58 -18.87
CA PRO A 123 -18.28 -7.84 -20.02
C PRO A 123 -17.21 -6.83 -20.45
N ALA A 124 -16.98 -6.71 -21.77
CA ALA A 124 -15.94 -5.87 -22.37
C ALA A 124 -16.01 -4.37 -21.98
N ASP A 125 -17.18 -3.93 -21.52
CA ASP A 125 -17.47 -2.53 -21.17
C ASP A 125 -17.31 -2.20 -19.67
N SER A 126 -16.77 -3.12 -18.85
CA SER A 126 -16.59 -2.84 -17.43
C SER A 126 -15.19 -2.24 -17.19
N ASP A 127 -15.05 -0.92 -17.33
CA ASP A 127 -13.88 -0.15 -16.82
C ASP A 127 -13.65 -0.32 -15.30
N SER A 128 -14.52 -1.04 -14.63
CA SER A 128 -14.54 -1.20 -13.17
C SER A 128 -13.88 -2.47 -12.65
N ASP A 129 -13.70 -3.51 -13.49
CA ASP A 129 -13.03 -4.74 -13.07
C ASP A 129 -11.69 -4.91 -13.80
N PRO A 130 -10.56 -4.78 -13.08
CA PRO A 130 -9.26 -4.91 -13.70
C PRO A 130 -9.06 -6.34 -14.25
N GLN A 131 -8.60 -6.44 -15.49
CA GLN A 131 -8.19 -7.71 -16.06
C GLN A 131 -6.94 -8.21 -15.35
N ILE A 132 -7.02 -9.37 -14.72
CA ILE A 132 -5.87 -10.02 -14.09
C ILE A 132 -5.27 -11.01 -15.10
N THR A 133 -4.03 -10.76 -15.49
CA THR A 133 -3.26 -11.65 -16.32
C THR A 133 -2.15 -12.30 -15.50
N ASP A 134 -1.73 -13.51 -15.88
CA ASP A 134 -0.56 -14.15 -15.31
C ASP A 134 0.69 -13.46 -15.87
N ILE A 135 1.42 -12.78 -15.00
CA ILE A 135 2.61 -12.01 -15.36
C ILE A 135 3.75 -12.43 -14.43
N PRO A 136 4.95 -12.75 -14.95
CA PRO A 136 6.06 -13.13 -14.09
C PRO A 136 6.53 -11.97 -13.21
N PHE A 137 6.84 -12.27 -11.96
CA PHE A 137 7.49 -11.36 -11.03
C PHE A 137 9.01 -11.45 -11.18
N ALA A 138 9.67 -10.29 -11.21
CA ALA A 138 11.13 -10.20 -11.23
C ALA A 138 11.73 -10.49 -9.84
N ALA A 139 11.03 -10.10 -8.77
CA ALA A 139 11.40 -10.37 -7.40
C ALA A 139 10.19 -10.77 -6.56
N VAL A 140 10.30 -11.85 -5.80
CA VAL A 140 9.30 -12.34 -4.86
C VAL A 140 9.94 -12.50 -3.50
N PHE A 141 9.48 -11.72 -2.53
CA PHE A 141 9.93 -11.79 -1.15
C PHE A 141 9.27 -12.96 -0.42
N THR A 142 10.06 -13.70 0.30
CA THR A 142 9.65 -14.84 1.13
C THR A 142 10.29 -14.74 2.51
N ALA A 143 9.77 -15.44 3.50
CA ALA A 143 10.39 -15.51 4.82
C ALA A 143 11.85 -16.01 4.75
N ALA A 144 12.18 -16.88 3.79
CA ALA A 144 13.51 -17.46 3.63
C ALA A 144 14.52 -16.46 3.03
N ASN A 145 14.09 -15.59 2.11
CA ASN A 145 14.99 -14.68 1.39
C ASN A 145 14.94 -13.22 1.85
N LYS A 146 14.03 -12.85 2.75
CA LYS A 146 13.78 -11.44 3.13
C LYS A 146 15.02 -10.66 3.60
N LYS A 147 16.03 -11.37 4.10
CA LYS A 147 17.28 -10.76 4.60
C LYS A 147 18.40 -10.68 3.55
N THR A 148 18.24 -11.37 2.43
CA THR A 148 19.29 -11.52 1.42
C THR A 148 18.85 -11.09 0.01
N LEU A 149 17.53 -10.96 -0.23
CA LEU A 149 17.03 -10.53 -1.51
C LEU A 149 17.36 -9.05 -1.73
N SER A 150 18.07 -8.76 -2.81
CA SER A 150 18.29 -7.43 -3.37
C SER A 150 17.49 -7.33 -4.67
N ILE A 151 16.88 -6.18 -4.93
CA ILE A 151 16.14 -5.96 -6.18
C ILE A 151 17.12 -5.62 -7.28
N ASP A 152 17.75 -4.48 -7.22
CA ASP A 152 18.90 -4.06 -8.02
C ASP A 152 19.54 -2.80 -7.40
N ALA A 153 20.73 -2.41 -7.90
CA ALA A 153 21.47 -1.30 -7.33
C ALA A 153 20.70 0.03 -7.32
N PRO A 154 20.04 0.48 -8.42
CA PRO A 154 19.29 1.73 -8.41
C PRO A 154 18.14 1.75 -7.39
N PHE A 155 17.44 0.63 -7.21
CA PHE A 155 16.38 0.51 -6.22
C PHE A 155 16.93 0.52 -4.81
N ASP A 156 17.96 -0.28 -4.55
CA ASP A 156 18.58 -0.44 -3.23
C ASP A 156 19.30 0.83 -2.76
N GLU A 157 19.81 1.65 -3.69
CA GLU A 157 20.34 2.98 -3.37
C GLU A 157 19.24 3.95 -2.90
N SER A 158 18.04 3.85 -3.47
CA SER A 158 16.93 4.77 -3.21
C SER A 158 16.05 4.36 -2.03
N PHE A 159 15.96 3.06 -1.74
CA PHE A 159 15.06 2.51 -0.72
C PHE A 159 15.79 1.63 0.30
N ASN A 160 15.33 1.68 1.56
CA ASN A 160 15.39 0.52 2.45
C ASN A 160 14.03 -0.17 2.39
N TYR A 161 13.99 -1.48 2.63
CA TYR A 161 12.74 -2.23 2.65
C TYR A 161 12.79 -3.37 3.66
N GLU A 162 11.62 -3.74 4.15
CA GLU A 162 11.41 -4.85 5.08
C GLU A 162 10.20 -5.66 4.65
N TYR A 163 10.35 -6.98 4.61
CA TYR A 163 9.24 -7.90 4.42
C TYR A 163 8.71 -8.37 5.77
N VAL A 164 7.54 -7.84 6.14
CA VAL A 164 6.83 -8.13 7.37
C VAL A 164 5.98 -9.40 7.18
N ASP A 165 6.64 -10.55 7.05
CA ASP A 165 5.98 -11.85 6.82
C ASP A 165 5.10 -12.29 8.00
N GLY A 166 5.31 -11.73 9.18
CA GLY A 166 4.45 -11.91 10.35
C GLY A 166 3.11 -11.17 10.29
N HIS A 167 2.92 -10.24 9.33
CA HIS A 167 1.67 -9.53 9.10
C HIS A 167 0.63 -10.43 8.42
N GLY A 168 -0.67 -10.20 8.68
CA GLY A 168 -1.75 -10.99 8.10
C GLY A 168 -1.79 -11.01 6.57
N ASN A 169 -1.44 -9.90 5.94
CA ASN A 169 -1.34 -9.75 4.49
C ASN A 169 0.08 -9.97 3.95
N LYS A 170 1.07 -10.27 4.81
CA LYS A 170 2.49 -10.44 4.43
C LYS A 170 3.01 -9.20 3.69
N GLU A 171 3.33 -8.14 4.39
CA GLU A 171 3.52 -6.83 3.79
C GLU A 171 4.99 -6.45 3.56
N LEU A 172 5.28 -5.84 2.40
CA LEU A 172 6.51 -5.12 2.10
C LEU A 172 6.36 -3.64 2.46
N VAL A 173 7.27 -3.15 3.29
CA VAL A 173 7.36 -1.75 3.72
C VAL A 173 8.63 -1.14 3.17
N PHE A 174 8.55 0.09 2.67
CA PHE A 174 9.66 0.77 2.01
C PHE A 174 9.93 2.12 2.65
N LEU A 175 11.20 2.43 2.89
CA LEU A 175 11.67 3.78 3.22
C LEU A 175 12.27 4.41 1.96
N HIS A 176 11.64 5.43 1.42
CA HIS A 176 12.26 6.32 0.44
C HIS A 176 13.28 7.22 1.15
N LYS A 177 14.57 6.95 0.95
CA LYS A 177 15.65 7.57 1.73
C LYS A 177 15.74 9.08 1.54
N ALA A 178 15.64 9.54 0.29
CA ALA A 178 15.79 10.96 -0.04
C ALA A 178 14.70 11.84 0.60
N ASP A 179 13.47 11.34 0.65
CA ASP A 179 12.32 12.09 1.20
C ASP A 179 11.98 11.68 2.64
N ARG A 180 12.73 10.75 3.24
CA ARG A 180 12.49 10.24 4.59
C ARG A 180 11.03 9.80 4.78
N ALA A 181 10.48 9.14 3.77
CA ALA A 181 9.08 8.74 3.70
C ALA A 181 8.92 7.22 3.76
N LEU A 182 8.17 6.74 4.75
CA LEU A 182 7.79 5.34 4.89
C LEU A 182 6.55 5.08 4.03
N ILE A 183 6.70 4.25 3.00
CA ILE A 183 5.62 3.83 2.10
C ILE A 183 5.18 2.43 2.53
N GLN A 184 3.90 2.27 2.78
CA GLN A 184 3.33 1.02 3.24
C GLN A 184 1.86 0.86 2.82
N ALA A 185 1.31 -0.35 2.88
CA ALA A 185 -0.07 -0.63 2.53
C ALA A 185 -0.97 -0.73 3.78
N ASP A 186 -0.98 -1.90 4.42
CA ASP A 186 -1.88 -2.26 5.52
C ASP A 186 -1.21 -2.29 6.89
N LEU A 187 0.10 -1.99 6.98
CA LEU A 187 0.83 -2.06 8.25
C LEU A 187 0.25 -1.09 9.28
N ILE A 188 -0.02 0.15 8.88
CA ILE A 188 -0.67 1.17 9.72
C ILE A 188 -1.70 1.91 8.87
N PHE A 189 -2.95 1.91 9.29
CA PHE A 189 -3.98 2.79 8.75
C PHE A 189 -3.97 4.11 9.51
N ASN A 190 -4.29 5.20 8.83
CA ASN A 190 -4.47 6.51 9.46
C ASN A 190 -5.83 7.11 9.10
N LEU A 191 -6.90 6.50 9.61
CA LEU A 191 -8.25 7.01 9.40
C LEU A 191 -8.51 8.24 10.30
N PRO A 192 -9.30 9.20 9.82
CA PRO A 192 -10.16 9.19 8.63
C PRO A 192 -9.39 9.29 7.30
N ALA A 193 -10.02 8.79 6.21
CA ALA A 193 -9.50 8.87 4.85
C ALA A 193 -9.98 10.15 4.15
N THR A 194 -9.67 11.31 4.72
CA THR A 194 -10.23 12.61 4.29
C THR A 194 -9.85 12.97 2.87
N GLU A 195 -8.57 12.84 2.52
CA GLU A 195 -8.07 13.11 1.17
C GLU A 195 -8.71 12.18 0.14
N GLN A 196 -8.77 10.89 0.44
CA GLN A 196 -9.26 9.86 -0.47
C GLN A 196 -10.73 9.99 -0.80
N TYR A 197 -11.51 10.63 0.08
CA TYR A 197 -12.95 10.88 -0.10
C TYR A 197 -13.26 12.32 -0.51
N SER A 198 -12.27 13.20 -0.68
CA SER A 198 -12.48 14.63 -0.99
C SER A 198 -13.17 14.89 -2.34
N LYS A 199 -13.07 13.96 -3.29
CA LYS A 199 -13.77 13.99 -4.59
C LYS A 199 -14.83 12.90 -4.72
N ALA A 200 -15.16 12.20 -3.64
CA ALA A 200 -16.15 11.14 -3.69
C ALA A 200 -17.57 11.72 -3.91
N PRO A 201 -18.46 11.02 -4.66
CA PRO A 201 -19.87 11.35 -4.68
C PRO A 201 -20.45 11.39 -3.25
N GLU A 202 -21.42 12.26 -3.00
CA GLU A 202 -21.99 12.51 -1.68
C GLU A 202 -22.46 11.22 -1.00
N GLU A 203 -23.16 10.34 -1.72
CA GLU A 203 -23.64 9.05 -1.21
C GLU A 203 -22.51 8.17 -0.69
N LEU A 204 -21.33 8.23 -1.31
CA LEU A 204 -20.15 7.48 -0.91
C LEU A 204 -19.45 8.18 0.28
N ALA A 205 -19.35 9.50 0.25
CA ALA A 205 -18.77 10.30 1.33
C ALA A 205 -19.57 10.17 2.63
N GLN A 206 -20.90 10.09 2.59
CA GLN A 206 -21.76 9.89 3.75
C GLN A 206 -21.47 8.59 4.50
N LYS A 207 -20.93 7.56 3.87
CA LYS A 207 -20.53 6.30 4.53
C LYS A 207 -19.44 6.52 5.58
N THR A 208 -18.64 7.58 5.49
CA THR A 208 -17.59 7.92 6.48
C THR A 208 -18.17 8.42 7.81
N SER A 209 -19.48 8.66 7.90
CA SER A 209 -20.18 9.01 9.15
C SER A 209 -20.92 7.83 9.80
N GLY A 210 -20.96 6.66 9.13
CA GLY A 210 -21.70 5.50 9.58
C GLY A 210 -21.11 4.84 10.85
N LEU A 211 -21.97 4.14 11.62
CA LEU A 211 -21.57 3.48 12.87
C LEU A 211 -20.45 2.45 12.64
N LEU A 212 -20.56 1.64 11.60
CA LEU A 212 -19.55 0.63 11.26
C LEU A 212 -18.18 1.26 10.98
N TYR A 213 -18.16 2.39 10.28
CA TYR A 213 -16.95 3.16 10.04
C TYR A 213 -16.36 3.73 11.33
N LYS A 214 -17.20 4.31 12.21
CA LYS A 214 -16.75 4.87 13.50
C LYS A 214 -16.10 3.78 14.37
N ILE A 215 -16.70 2.60 14.45
CA ILE A 215 -16.12 1.45 15.15
C ILE A 215 -14.78 1.07 14.52
N PHE A 216 -14.72 0.89 13.19
CA PHE A 216 -13.49 0.48 12.51
C PHE A 216 -12.39 1.53 12.66
N SER A 217 -12.71 2.82 12.48
CA SER A 217 -11.73 3.90 12.58
C SER A 217 -11.17 4.08 13.99
N SER A 218 -11.92 3.71 15.05
CA SER A 218 -11.39 3.75 16.42
C SER A 218 -10.25 2.75 16.67
N PHE A 219 -10.12 1.72 15.83
CA PHE A 219 -9.02 0.76 15.88
C PHE A 219 -7.87 1.09 14.91
N THR A 220 -8.10 2.00 13.95
CA THR A 220 -7.23 2.16 12.76
C THR A 220 -6.85 3.62 12.51
N HIS A 221 -6.64 4.38 13.58
CA HIS A 221 -6.07 5.72 13.58
C HIS A 221 -4.71 5.74 14.28
N THR A 222 -4.03 6.88 14.25
CA THR A 222 -2.70 7.08 14.86
C THR A 222 -2.68 8.16 15.94
N ASP A 223 -3.84 8.60 16.42
CA ASP A 223 -3.94 9.61 17.48
C ASP A 223 -3.35 9.07 18.79
N PRO A 224 -2.27 9.66 19.32
CA PRO A 224 -1.62 9.18 20.54
C PRO A 224 -2.49 9.28 21.79
N ALA A 225 -3.49 10.18 21.80
CA ALA A 225 -4.41 10.31 22.94
C ALA A 225 -5.35 9.11 23.09
N HIS A 226 -5.56 8.33 22.03
CA HIS A 226 -6.51 7.21 21.97
C HIS A 226 -5.89 5.90 21.47
N ILE A 227 -4.57 5.72 21.65
CA ILE A 227 -3.76 4.67 21.00
C ILE A 227 -4.04 3.24 21.46
N THR A 228 -4.80 3.01 22.53
CA THR A 228 -5.05 1.67 23.09
C THR A 228 -5.73 0.71 22.09
N LEU A 229 -6.77 1.17 21.38
CA LEU A 229 -7.46 0.34 20.39
C LEU A 229 -6.59 0.04 19.15
N PRO A 230 -5.83 0.98 18.59
CA PRO A 230 -4.78 0.67 17.62
C PRO A 230 -3.75 -0.38 18.09
N HIS A 231 -3.29 -0.35 19.35
CA HIS A 231 -2.43 -1.41 19.90
C HIS A 231 -3.11 -2.78 19.86
N VAL A 232 -4.38 -2.86 20.30
CA VAL A 232 -5.16 -4.10 20.25
C VAL A 232 -5.30 -4.61 18.82
N TRP A 233 -5.57 -3.70 17.86
CA TRP A 233 -5.66 -4.04 16.44
C TRP A 233 -4.35 -4.63 15.93
N GLN A 234 -3.23 -3.94 16.14
CA GLN A 234 -1.91 -4.39 15.71
C GLN A 234 -1.53 -5.74 16.31
N TYR A 235 -1.77 -5.90 17.61
CA TYR A 235 -1.28 -7.05 18.35
C TYR A 235 -2.10 -8.33 18.15
N TYR A 236 -3.42 -8.21 17.99
CA TYR A 236 -4.33 -9.35 17.93
C TYR A 236 -4.96 -9.58 16.56
N VAL A 237 -5.08 -8.54 15.72
CA VAL A 237 -5.75 -8.65 14.43
C VAL A 237 -4.74 -8.76 13.29
N THR A 238 -3.77 -7.83 13.20
CA THR A 238 -2.84 -7.79 12.07
C THR A 238 -1.65 -8.73 12.25
N CYS A 239 -1.14 -8.88 13.45
CA CYS A 239 -0.01 -9.76 13.76
C CYS A 239 -0.43 -11.25 13.78
N LYS A 240 0.14 -12.06 12.89
CA LYS A 240 -0.09 -13.52 12.83
C LYS A 240 1.10 -14.33 13.34
N ASN A 241 2.32 -13.83 13.15
CA ASN A 241 3.52 -14.41 13.77
C ASN A 241 4.22 -13.31 14.58
N ARG A 242 4.11 -13.40 15.89
CA ARG A 242 4.56 -12.34 16.80
C ARG A 242 6.07 -12.15 16.79
N GLU A 243 6.83 -13.21 16.70
CA GLU A 243 8.29 -13.16 16.70
C GLU A 243 8.79 -12.43 15.43
N SER A 244 8.40 -12.92 14.26
CA SER A 244 8.78 -12.32 12.99
C SER A 244 8.25 -10.88 12.84
N TYR A 245 7.00 -10.63 13.26
CA TYR A 245 6.43 -9.29 13.23
C TYR A 245 7.21 -8.31 14.12
N THR A 246 7.57 -8.73 15.34
CA THR A 246 8.36 -7.92 16.27
C THR A 246 9.76 -7.62 15.71
N GLU A 247 10.41 -8.61 15.10
CA GLU A 247 11.72 -8.41 14.43
C GLU A 247 11.62 -7.33 13.35
N SER A 248 10.63 -7.45 12.45
CA SER A 248 10.42 -6.48 11.37
C SER A 248 10.06 -5.08 11.90
N VAL A 249 9.16 -4.98 12.88
CA VAL A 249 8.81 -3.70 13.52
C VAL A 249 10.03 -3.02 14.13
N ARG A 250 10.89 -3.77 14.83
CA ARG A 250 12.12 -3.25 15.42
C ARG A 250 13.10 -2.76 14.36
N ARG A 251 13.22 -3.49 13.24
CA ARG A 251 14.06 -3.06 12.12
C ARG A 251 13.54 -1.75 11.50
N ILE A 252 12.24 -1.66 11.19
CA ILE A 252 11.63 -0.43 10.66
C ILE A 252 11.81 0.72 11.65
N ALA A 253 11.71 0.46 12.96
CA ALA A 253 11.93 1.45 14.01
C ALA A 253 13.38 1.99 14.05
N THR A 254 14.37 1.37 13.41
CA THR A 254 15.72 1.95 13.29
C THR A 254 15.85 2.94 12.13
N TRP A 255 14.90 2.96 11.19
CA TRP A 255 14.97 3.83 10.02
C TRP A 255 14.67 5.29 10.38
N ASP A 256 15.22 6.20 9.59
CA ASP A 256 15.01 7.64 9.74
C ASP A 256 13.91 8.11 8.77
N PHE A 257 12.71 8.38 9.29
CA PHE A 257 11.58 8.91 8.54
C PHE A 257 10.74 9.85 9.41
N ASP A 258 10.12 10.83 8.77
CA ASP A 258 9.18 11.76 9.39
C ASP A 258 7.80 11.76 8.71
N THR A 259 7.70 11.10 7.57
CA THR A 259 6.48 10.98 6.80
C THR A 259 6.09 9.50 6.68
N ILE A 260 4.79 9.19 6.84
CA ILE A 260 4.21 7.88 6.52
C ILE A 260 3.15 8.05 5.45
N ILE A 261 3.23 7.24 4.40
CA ILE A 261 2.27 7.21 3.29
C ILE A 261 1.56 5.86 3.30
N PRO A 262 0.41 5.75 3.98
CA PRO A 262 -0.38 4.51 4.01
C PRO A 262 -1.26 4.39 2.76
N CYS A 263 -1.63 3.17 2.37
CA CYS A 263 -2.69 2.97 1.36
C CYS A 263 -4.05 3.43 1.87
N HIS A 264 -4.29 3.37 3.18
CA HIS A 264 -5.60 3.63 3.78
C HIS A 264 -5.50 4.75 4.82
N GLY A 265 -6.30 5.82 4.61
CA GLY A 265 -6.29 7.00 5.46
C GLY A 265 -5.34 8.10 4.99
N ASP A 266 -5.24 9.16 5.77
CA ASP A 266 -4.48 10.36 5.41
C ASP A 266 -2.97 10.17 5.62
N VAL A 267 -2.17 10.88 4.82
CA VAL A 267 -0.70 10.91 4.95
C VAL A 267 -0.30 11.57 6.27
N ILE A 268 0.65 10.98 6.98
CA ILE A 268 1.22 11.52 8.22
C ILE A 268 2.50 12.27 7.87
N LYS A 269 2.62 13.55 8.24
CA LYS A 269 3.76 14.40 7.93
C LYS A 269 4.39 15.01 9.18
N GLY A 270 5.71 14.99 9.23
CA GLY A 270 6.53 15.67 10.25
C GLY A 270 6.69 14.90 11.57
N ASN A 271 5.81 13.95 11.88
CA ASN A 271 5.84 13.13 13.09
C ASN A 271 5.67 11.62 12.80
N GLY A 272 5.95 11.18 11.58
CA GLY A 272 5.75 9.78 11.15
C GLY A 272 6.44 8.77 12.04
N LYS A 273 7.68 9.05 12.46
CA LYS A 273 8.45 8.17 13.35
C LYS A 273 7.79 8.03 14.73
N GLU A 274 7.31 9.13 15.29
CA GLU A 274 6.63 9.15 16.59
C GLU A 274 5.30 8.38 16.50
N CYS A 275 4.52 8.60 15.44
CA CYS A 275 3.31 7.85 15.17
C CYS A 275 3.57 6.35 15.04
N PHE A 276 4.59 5.95 14.26
CA PHE A 276 4.97 4.55 14.11
C PHE A 276 5.34 3.92 15.45
N THR A 277 6.23 4.55 16.21
CA THR A 277 6.69 4.02 17.49
C THR A 277 5.56 3.94 18.51
N SER A 278 4.65 4.92 18.51
CA SER A 278 3.45 4.90 19.36
C SER A 278 2.54 3.73 19.01
N VAL A 279 2.15 3.56 17.74
CA VAL A 279 1.26 2.46 17.30
C VAL A 279 1.89 1.09 17.56
N MET A 280 3.20 0.96 17.38
CA MET A 280 3.94 -0.30 17.50
C MET A 280 4.54 -0.55 18.89
N GLN A 281 4.23 0.29 19.87
CA GLN A 281 4.85 0.27 21.20
C GLN A 281 4.86 -1.12 21.84
N TRP A 282 3.76 -1.87 21.78
CA TRP A 282 3.68 -3.18 22.42
C TRP A 282 4.68 -4.22 21.85
N PHE A 283 5.11 -4.04 20.59
CA PHE A 283 6.16 -4.87 19.99
C PHE A 283 7.56 -4.34 20.34
N LEU A 284 7.71 -3.03 20.44
CA LEU A 284 9.00 -2.40 20.77
C LEU A 284 9.38 -2.64 22.23
N ASP A 285 8.43 -2.57 23.15
CA ASP A 285 8.62 -2.78 24.60
C ASP A 285 8.69 -4.26 24.99
N SER A 286 8.25 -5.17 24.10
CA SER A 286 8.34 -6.61 24.37
C SER A 286 9.81 -7.01 24.57
N LYS A 287 10.16 -7.63 25.72
CA LYS A 287 11.50 -8.16 25.94
C LYS A 287 11.79 -9.20 24.83
N SER A 288 12.91 -9.05 24.13
CA SER A 288 13.41 -10.13 23.29
C SER A 288 13.59 -11.35 24.21
N LYS A 289 12.91 -12.46 23.91
CA LYS A 289 13.34 -13.73 24.49
C LYS A 289 14.74 -13.96 23.96
N ALA A 290 15.75 -13.75 24.82
CA ALA A 290 17.10 -14.18 24.52
C ALA A 290 17.03 -15.69 24.30
N SER A 291 17.25 -16.12 23.07
CA SER A 291 17.46 -17.54 22.71
C SER A 291 18.86 -17.94 23.08
#